data_8a835869a0c545a64a4afa78910589cf
#
_entry.id   8a835869a0c545a64a4afa78910589cf
#
_cell.length_a   1.000
_cell.length_b   1.000
_cell.length_c   1.000
_cell.angle_alpha   90.00
_cell.angle_beta   90.00
_cell.angle_gamma   90.00
#
_symmetry.space_group_name_H-M   'P 1'
#
loop_
_entity.id
_entity.type
_entity.pdbx_description
1 polymer ?
#
loop_
_entity_poly.entity_id
_entity_poly.type
_entity_poly.pdbx_seq_one_letter_code
_entity_poly.pdbx_strand_id
1 'polypeptide(L)'
;MSLEEKLKSFLENGKNWERKRTTINGVFILKIPQSKNKPSRIIIEINPIDEFGNPTKKRGLILRNLEDLKEFKKLLNIEKLEYLLKAIDNVNPKIKERIKT
;
A
#
# COMPACT_ATOMS: atom_id res chain seq x y z
N MET A 1 12.08 10.79 19.94
CA MET A 1 11.84 9.37 19.73
C MET A 1 12.34 8.95 18.35
N SER A 2 13.07 7.87 18.28
CA SER A 2 13.49 7.31 17.00
C SER A 2 12.30 6.75 16.22
N LEU A 3 12.48 6.55 14.93
CA LEU A 3 11.45 5.92 14.09
C LEU A 3 11.12 4.52 14.62
N GLU A 4 12.13 3.74 14.97
CA GLU A 4 11.93 2.38 15.49
C GLU A 4 11.15 2.38 16.79
N GLU A 5 11.40 3.33 17.68
CA GLU A 5 10.64 3.46 18.92
C GLU A 5 9.17 3.79 18.65
N LYS A 6 8.91 4.67 17.70
CA LYS A 6 7.53 5.01 17.30
C LYS A 6 6.82 3.80 16.70
N LEU A 7 7.50 3.05 15.86
CA LEU A 7 6.93 1.85 15.25
C LEU A 7 6.68 0.78 16.31
N LYS A 8 7.61 0.61 17.23
CA LYS A 8 7.43 -0.33 18.34
C LYS A 8 6.21 0.02 19.20
N SER A 9 6.05 1.30 19.49
CA SER A 9 4.89 1.76 20.24
C SER A 9 3.58 1.47 19.50
N PHE A 10 3.56 1.68 18.19
CA PHE A 10 2.40 1.36 17.37
C PHE A 10 2.12 -0.15 17.36
N LEU A 11 3.17 -0.96 17.28
CA LEU A 11 3.03 -2.41 17.32
C LEU A 11 2.42 -2.89 18.64
N GLU A 12 2.86 -2.30 19.75
CA GLU A 12 2.41 -2.70 21.08
C GLU A 12 1.03 -2.15 21.44
N ASN A 13 0.74 -0.91 21.07
CA ASN A 13 -0.43 -0.18 21.55
C ASN A 13 -1.48 0.10 20.48
N GLY A 14 -1.16 -0.05 19.23
CA GLY A 14 -2.11 0.18 18.15
C GLY A 14 -3.20 -0.86 18.13
N LYS A 15 -4.34 -0.49 17.56
CA LYS A 15 -5.46 -1.41 17.40
C LYS A 15 -5.22 -2.36 16.24
N ASN A 16 -5.80 -3.55 16.32
CA ASN A 16 -5.77 -4.48 15.19
C ASN A 16 -6.37 -3.84 13.95
N TRP A 17 -5.67 -3.97 12.82
CA TRP A 17 -6.05 -3.40 11.53
C TRP A 17 -6.04 -1.88 11.49
N GLU A 18 -5.47 -1.23 12.50
CA GLU A 18 -5.32 0.22 12.48
C GLU A 18 -4.38 0.64 11.37
N ARG A 19 -4.82 1.62 10.58
CA ARG A 19 -4.04 2.23 9.51
C ARG A 19 -3.59 3.62 9.95
N LYS A 20 -2.30 3.89 9.82
CA LYS A 20 -1.77 5.24 10.10
C LYS A 20 -1.09 5.80 8.87
N ARG A 21 -1.24 7.09 8.67
CA ARG A 21 -0.51 7.81 7.63
C ARG A 21 0.95 7.92 8.01
N THR A 22 1.80 8.00 7.00
CA THR A 22 3.21 8.32 7.16
C THR A 22 3.48 9.71 6.59
N THR A 23 4.72 10.18 6.68
CA THR A 23 5.11 11.44 6.05
C THR A 23 5.16 11.35 4.53
N ILE A 24 5.08 10.15 3.98
CA ILE A 24 5.07 9.93 2.53
C ILE A 24 3.62 9.78 2.08
N ASN A 25 3.15 10.68 1.21
CA ASN A 25 1.81 10.61 0.67
C ASN A 25 1.59 9.30 -0.08
N GLY A 26 0.50 8.61 0.23
CA GLY A 26 0.20 7.32 -0.39
C GLY A 26 0.86 6.13 0.26
N VAL A 27 1.63 6.34 1.34
CA VAL A 27 2.24 5.27 2.10
C VAL A 27 1.67 5.24 3.51
N PHE A 28 1.13 4.09 3.89
CA PHE A 28 0.49 3.87 5.18
C PHE A 28 1.15 2.71 5.91
N ILE A 29 1.09 2.74 7.23
CA ILE A 29 1.42 1.57 8.04
C ILE A 29 0.14 0.97 8.58
N LEU A 30 0.12 -0.35 8.69
CA LEU A 30 -1.05 -1.11 9.10
C LEU A 30 -0.64 -2.17 10.11
N LYS A 31 -1.34 -2.24 11.23
CA LYS A 31 -1.09 -3.27 12.23
C LYS A 31 -1.91 -4.51 11.92
N ILE A 32 -1.22 -5.61 11.68
CA ILE A 32 -1.84 -6.90 11.44
C ILE A 32 -1.92 -7.65 12.77
N PRO A 33 -3.09 -8.14 13.15
CA PRO A 33 -3.25 -8.82 14.41
C PRO A 33 -2.52 -10.16 14.46
N GLN A 34 -2.23 -10.60 15.66
CA GLN A 34 -1.69 -11.92 15.89
C GLN A 34 -2.65 -12.97 15.33
N SER A 35 -2.07 -13.97 14.69
CA SER A 35 -2.82 -15.12 14.20
C SER A 35 -2.21 -16.39 14.79
N LYS A 36 -2.81 -17.56 14.48
CA LYS A 36 -2.43 -18.85 15.04
C LYS A 36 -0.92 -19.13 14.98
N ASN A 37 -0.29 -18.75 13.87
CA ASN A 37 1.11 -19.09 13.61
C ASN A 37 2.03 -17.89 13.48
N LYS A 38 1.49 -16.67 13.64
CA LYS A 38 2.26 -15.45 13.40
C LYS A 38 1.96 -14.42 14.47
N PRO A 39 3.01 -13.74 14.98
CA PRO A 39 2.79 -12.65 15.92
C PRO A 39 2.17 -11.45 15.22
N SER A 40 1.65 -10.52 16.01
CA SER A 40 1.24 -9.21 15.54
C SER A 40 2.43 -8.53 14.85
N ARG A 41 2.17 -7.80 13.78
CA ARG A 41 3.23 -7.18 12.99
C ARG A 41 2.72 -5.93 12.28
N ILE A 42 3.66 -5.12 11.83
CA ILE A 42 3.36 -3.93 11.03
C ILE A 42 3.76 -4.21 9.58
N ILE A 43 2.92 -3.79 8.66
CA ILE A 43 3.20 -3.84 7.24
C ILE A 43 3.02 -2.46 6.63
N ILE A 44 3.52 -2.29 5.41
CA ILE A 44 3.28 -1.08 4.61
C ILE A 44 2.21 -1.36 3.57
N GLU A 45 1.32 -0.39 3.40
CA GLU A 45 0.39 -0.35 2.29
C GLU A 45 0.72 0.86 1.43
N ILE A 46 0.93 0.63 0.14
CA ILE A 46 1.10 1.71 -0.85
C ILE A 46 -0.23 1.88 -1.54
N ASN A 47 -0.85 3.03 -1.33
CA ASN A 47 -2.19 3.31 -1.85
C ASN A 47 -2.24 4.78 -2.26
N PRO A 48 -2.20 5.05 -3.58
CA PRO A 48 -2.23 6.43 -4.04
C PRO A 48 -3.41 7.19 -3.47
N ILE A 49 -3.19 8.45 -3.13
CA ILE A 49 -4.22 9.28 -2.53
C ILE A 49 -4.82 10.22 -3.57
N ASP A 50 -6.06 10.62 -3.35
CA ASP A 50 -6.73 11.63 -4.17
C ASP A 50 -6.34 13.05 -3.71
N GLU A 51 -6.95 14.06 -4.32
CA GLU A 51 -6.68 15.46 -3.99
C GLU A 51 -7.09 15.85 -2.57
N PHE A 52 -7.93 15.04 -1.93
CA PHE A 52 -8.35 15.26 -0.55
C PHE A 52 -7.52 14.47 0.46
N GLY A 53 -6.50 13.73 -0.03
CA GLY A 53 -5.64 12.93 0.82
C GLY A 53 -6.19 11.56 1.18
N ASN A 54 -7.23 11.10 0.52
CA ASN A 54 -7.84 9.80 0.81
C ASN A 54 -7.29 8.71 -0.11
N PRO A 55 -7.11 7.48 0.40
CA PRO A 55 -6.69 6.37 -0.45
C PRO A 55 -7.68 6.16 -1.59
N THR A 56 -7.17 5.95 -2.80
CA THR A 56 -8.00 5.75 -4.00
C THR A 56 -8.36 4.29 -4.25
N LYS A 57 -7.64 3.38 -3.61
CA LYS A 57 -7.87 1.96 -3.76
C LYS A 57 -8.46 1.40 -2.48
N LYS A 58 -9.36 0.45 -2.60
CA LYS A 58 -9.88 -0.26 -1.44
C LYS A 58 -8.74 -0.98 -0.70
N ARG A 59 -7.84 -1.59 -1.46
CA ARG A 59 -6.63 -2.21 -0.96
C ARG A 59 -5.47 -1.81 -1.85
N GLY A 60 -4.39 -1.35 -1.23
CA GLY A 60 -3.19 -0.99 -1.95
C GLY A 60 -2.22 -2.15 -2.06
N LEU A 61 -1.03 -1.85 -2.55
CA LEU A 61 0.07 -2.81 -2.61
C LEU A 61 0.61 -3.02 -1.20
N ILE A 62 0.68 -4.27 -0.77
CA ILE A 62 1.18 -4.62 0.57
C ILE A 62 2.63 -5.03 0.48
N LEU A 63 3.45 -4.42 1.34
CA LEU A 63 4.86 -4.77 1.50
C LEU A 63 5.08 -5.18 2.97
N ARG A 64 5.46 -6.44 3.17
CA ARG A 64 5.62 -7.00 4.51
C ARG A 64 6.99 -6.71 5.12
N ASN A 65 8.01 -6.56 4.25
CA ASN A 65 9.41 -6.43 4.67
C ASN A 65 10.23 -5.83 3.54
N LEU A 66 11.52 -5.62 3.81
CA LEU A 66 12.44 -5.05 2.84
C LEU A 66 12.61 -5.95 1.60
N GLU A 67 12.56 -7.26 1.78
CA GLU A 67 12.68 -8.20 0.67
C GLU A 67 11.52 -8.05 -0.32
N ASP A 68 10.30 -7.91 0.20
CA ASP A 68 9.13 -7.63 -0.65
C ASP A 68 9.36 -6.37 -1.50
N LEU A 69 9.87 -5.30 -0.88
CA LEU A 69 10.13 -4.07 -1.60
C LEU A 69 11.11 -4.29 -2.75
N LYS A 70 12.19 -5.01 -2.50
CA LYS A 70 13.21 -5.29 -3.53
C LYS A 70 12.63 -6.07 -4.69
N GLU A 71 11.82 -7.08 -4.40
CA GLU A 71 11.19 -7.91 -5.42
C GLU A 71 10.20 -7.11 -6.27
N PHE A 72 9.33 -6.33 -5.63
CA PHE A 72 8.37 -5.51 -6.36
C PHE A 72 9.04 -4.42 -7.18
N LYS A 73 10.11 -3.82 -6.67
CA LYS A 73 10.87 -2.81 -7.43
C LYS A 73 11.40 -3.40 -8.74
N LYS A 74 11.93 -4.61 -8.70
CA LYS A 74 12.42 -5.28 -9.91
C LYS A 74 11.31 -5.46 -10.93
N LEU A 75 10.17 -5.96 -10.48
CA LEU A 75 9.04 -6.23 -11.38
C LEU A 75 8.44 -4.95 -11.94
N LEU A 76 8.29 -3.93 -11.10
CA LEU A 76 7.71 -2.65 -11.52
C LEU A 76 8.60 -1.90 -12.52
N ASN A 77 9.91 -2.17 -12.50
CA ASN A 77 10.85 -1.54 -13.42
C ASN A 77 11.03 -2.30 -14.75
N ILE A 78 10.34 -3.42 -14.92
CA ILE A 78 10.42 -4.17 -16.17
C ILE A 78 9.66 -3.43 -17.27
N GLU A 79 10.37 -3.05 -18.32
CA GLU A 79 9.81 -2.29 -19.45
C GLU A 79 8.61 -3.01 -20.09
N LYS A 80 8.66 -4.32 -20.15
CA LYS A 80 7.58 -5.14 -20.70
C LYS A 80 6.26 -4.98 -19.95
N LEU A 81 6.32 -4.65 -18.64
CA LEU A 81 5.10 -4.41 -17.87
C LEU A 81 4.36 -3.19 -18.37
N GLU A 82 5.07 -2.11 -18.65
CA GLU A 82 4.48 -0.90 -19.22
C GLU A 82 3.87 -1.17 -20.59
N TYR A 83 4.60 -1.90 -21.44
CA TYR A 83 4.11 -2.29 -22.76
C TYR A 83 2.83 -3.10 -22.67
N LEU A 84 2.79 -4.07 -21.75
CA LEU A 84 1.61 -4.90 -21.53
C LEU A 84 0.40 -4.07 -21.08
N LEU A 85 0.63 -3.14 -20.15
CA LEU A 85 -0.44 -2.29 -19.65
C LEU A 85 -0.99 -1.35 -20.72
N LYS A 86 -0.12 -0.82 -21.59
CA LYS A 86 -0.57 -0.02 -22.74
C LYS A 86 -1.47 -0.83 -23.67
N ALA A 87 -1.09 -2.08 -23.92
CA ALA A 87 -1.90 -2.96 -24.76
C ALA A 87 -3.25 -3.26 -24.09
N ILE A 88 -3.24 -3.51 -22.79
CA ILE A 88 -4.47 -3.74 -22.02
C ILE A 88 -5.39 -2.52 -22.08
N ASP A 89 -4.84 -1.33 -21.91
CA ASP A 89 -5.63 -0.09 -21.99
C ASP A 89 -6.29 0.08 -23.36
N ASN A 90 -5.64 -0.39 -24.42
CA ASN A 90 -6.20 -0.32 -25.77
C ASN A 90 -7.29 -1.36 -26.00
N VAL A 91 -7.25 -2.48 -25.31
CA VAL A 91 -8.22 -3.59 -25.48
C VAL A 91 -9.44 -3.42 -24.60
N ASN A 92 -9.26 -2.96 -23.38
CA ASN A 92 -10.36 -2.83 -22.43
C ASN A 92 -11.33 -1.73 -22.86
N PRO A 93 -12.63 -1.97 -22.68
CA PRO A 93 -13.63 -0.93 -22.94
C PRO A 93 -13.35 0.28 -22.03
N LYS A 94 -13.50 1.47 -22.59
CA LYS A 94 -13.36 2.68 -21.78
C LYS A 94 -14.53 2.79 -20.83
N ILE A 95 -14.20 2.91 -19.55
CA ILE A 95 -15.20 3.14 -18.53
C ILE A 95 -15.53 4.63 -18.54
N LYS A 96 -16.81 4.95 -18.79
CA LYS A 96 -17.24 6.35 -18.66
C LYS A 96 -17.22 6.72 -17.18
N GLU A 97 -16.39 7.70 -16.86
CA GLU A 97 -16.43 8.26 -15.52
C GLU A 97 -17.79 8.92 -15.29
N ARG A 98 -18.37 8.65 -14.13
CA ARG A 98 -19.57 9.36 -13.74
C ARG A 98 -19.23 10.82 -13.53
N ILE A 99 -19.92 11.69 -14.24
CA ILE A 99 -19.87 13.11 -13.93
C ILE A 99 -20.52 13.25 -12.57
N LYS A 100 -19.71 13.61 -11.59
CA LYS A 100 -20.22 13.95 -10.26
C LYS A 100 -20.80 15.34 -10.33
N THR A 101 -22.05 15.41 -10.23
CA THR A 101 -22.72 16.69 -10.04
C THR A 101 -22.91 16.97 -8.57
#